data_ec3f642326e88f14bc0fdbe5bbc2d1bc
#
_entry.id   ec3f642326e88f14bc0fdbe5bbc2d1bc
#
_cell.length_a   1.000
_cell.length_b   1.000
_cell.length_c   1.000
_cell.angle_alpha   90.00
_cell.angle_beta   90.00
_cell.angle_gamma   90.00
#
_symmetry.space_group_name_H-M   'P 1'
#
loop_
_entity.id
_entity.type
_entity.pdbx_description
1 polymer ?
#
loop_
_entity_poly.entity_id
_entity_poly.type
_entity_poly.pdbx_seq_one_letter_code
_entity_poly.pdbx_strand_id
1 'polypeptide(L)'
;MNIPLLTSNVRTESDVVYVRQRARQIAALLGFDTHEQTRISTAVSEIVRNAFLYARGGEVKFSLDNDTPERLTILINDHGQGIANLPTILSGSYKSETGMGLGLLGARKLMDYFRADTVLGEGTTVELGKALPAHAPNLTPQVVARIGAELAKLAPTSPMEEIRQQNLELLRALDALRTRQVELDRLYREVAEANTQLE
;
A
#
# COMPACT_ATOMS: atom_id res chain seq x y z
N MET A 1 -7.11 -13.75 16.39
CA MET A 1 -8.59 -13.74 16.08
C MET A 1 -8.83 -12.60 15.10
N ASN A 2 -9.36 -12.92 13.92
CA ASN A 2 -9.51 -11.95 12.83
C ASN A 2 -10.85 -11.20 12.95
N ILE A 3 -10.83 -9.88 13.10
CA ILE A 3 -12.02 -9.03 13.28
C ILE A 3 -12.26 -8.28 11.97
N PRO A 4 -13.34 -8.55 11.21
CA PRO A 4 -13.61 -7.89 9.95
C PRO A 4 -13.99 -6.41 10.16
N LEU A 5 -13.46 -5.52 9.30
CA LEU A 5 -13.77 -4.09 9.28
C LEU A 5 -14.58 -3.71 8.04
N LEU A 6 -14.13 -4.13 6.87
CA LEU A 6 -14.72 -3.74 5.59
C LEU A 6 -14.46 -4.82 4.54
N THR A 7 -15.44 -5.09 3.70
CA THR A 7 -15.29 -5.86 2.46
C THR A 7 -15.72 -4.99 1.28
N SER A 8 -14.96 -5.03 0.20
CA SER A 8 -15.23 -4.27 -1.03
C SER A 8 -14.97 -5.13 -2.25
N ASN A 9 -15.84 -5.03 -3.25
CA ASN A 9 -15.63 -5.66 -4.56
C ASN A 9 -15.02 -4.62 -5.52
N VAL A 10 -14.09 -5.06 -6.33
CA VAL A 10 -13.44 -4.26 -7.37
C VAL A 10 -13.93 -4.75 -8.73
N ARG A 11 -14.59 -3.89 -9.49
CA ARG A 11 -15.13 -4.17 -10.82
C ARG A 11 -14.80 -3.07 -11.83
N THR A 12 -14.54 -1.88 -11.33
CA THR A 12 -14.28 -0.68 -12.12
C THR A 12 -13.00 0.01 -11.63
N GLU A 13 -12.44 0.89 -12.46
CA GLU A 13 -11.29 1.70 -12.06
C GLU A 13 -11.60 2.60 -10.86
N SER A 14 -12.84 3.08 -10.76
CA SER A 14 -13.30 3.87 -9.61
C SER A 14 -13.26 3.08 -8.30
N ASP A 15 -13.44 1.76 -8.34
CA ASP A 15 -13.35 0.91 -7.16
C ASP A 15 -11.91 0.79 -6.67
N VAL A 16 -10.91 0.83 -7.57
CA VAL A 16 -9.49 0.87 -7.19
C VAL A 16 -9.19 2.13 -6.38
N VAL A 17 -9.68 3.28 -6.85
CA VAL A 17 -9.57 4.56 -6.14
C VAL A 17 -10.27 4.51 -4.79
N TYR A 18 -11.50 3.98 -4.77
CA TYR A 18 -12.28 3.81 -3.53
C TYR A 18 -11.56 2.95 -2.49
N VAL A 19 -11.04 1.79 -2.89
CA VAL A 19 -10.32 0.88 -1.98
C VAL A 19 -9.05 1.54 -1.43
N ARG A 20 -8.30 2.28 -2.26
CA ARG A 20 -7.14 3.06 -1.83
C ARG A 20 -7.51 4.08 -0.74
N GLN A 21 -8.60 4.82 -0.94
CA GLN A 21 -9.09 5.78 0.05
C GLN A 21 -9.48 5.10 1.36
N ARG A 22 -10.20 3.97 1.28
CA ARG A 22 -10.58 3.19 2.47
C ARG A 22 -9.37 2.68 3.23
N ALA A 23 -8.34 2.19 2.54
CA ALA A 23 -7.11 1.77 3.17
C ALA A 23 -6.46 2.92 3.97
N ARG A 24 -6.40 4.12 3.40
CA ARG A 24 -5.88 5.32 4.07
C ARG A 24 -6.72 5.73 5.27
N GLN A 25 -8.05 5.75 5.14
CA GLN A 25 -8.98 6.10 6.21
C GLN A 25 -8.91 5.11 7.38
N ILE A 26 -8.87 3.81 7.09
CA ILE A 26 -8.70 2.76 8.11
C ILE A 26 -7.37 2.95 8.84
N ALA A 27 -6.29 3.17 8.10
CA ALA A 27 -4.97 3.42 8.70
C ALA A 27 -4.98 4.66 9.61
N ALA A 28 -5.62 5.76 9.20
CA ALA A 28 -5.76 6.96 10.01
C ALA A 28 -6.54 6.69 11.32
N LEU A 29 -7.66 5.96 11.25
CA LEU A 29 -8.48 5.61 12.42
C LEU A 29 -7.75 4.67 13.39
N LEU A 30 -6.78 3.88 12.88
CA LEU A 30 -5.92 3.01 13.68
C LEU A 30 -4.69 3.72 14.26
N GLY A 31 -4.52 5.01 14.00
CA GLY A 31 -3.44 5.82 14.56
C GLY A 31 -2.13 5.78 13.78
N PHE A 32 -2.10 5.24 12.56
CA PHE A 32 -0.91 5.33 11.72
C PHE A 32 -0.61 6.78 11.32
N ASP A 33 0.65 7.16 11.29
CA ASP A 33 1.07 8.47 10.80
C ASP A 33 0.84 8.62 9.28
N THR A 34 0.95 9.84 8.77
CA THR A 34 0.69 10.14 7.35
C THR A 34 1.59 9.37 6.39
N HIS A 35 2.84 9.10 6.79
CA HIS A 35 3.79 8.34 5.98
C HIS A 35 3.36 6.88 5.86
N GLU A 36 3.01 6.23 6.98
CA GLU A 36 2.52 4.85 6.98
C GLU A 36 1.15 4.73 6.32
N GLN A 37 0.24 5.69 6.49
CA GLN A 37 -1.02 5.76 5.75
C GLN A 37 -0.79 5.75 4.23
N THR A 38 0.18 6.52 3.75
CA THR A 38 0.55 6.57 2.33
C THR A 38 1.14 5.23 1.87
N ARG A 39 2.03 4.63 2.65
CA ARG A 39 2.62 3.31 2.34
C ARG A 39 1.55 2.23 2.22
N ILE A 40 0.64 2.14 3.20
CA ILE A 40 -0.47 1.18 3.21
C ILE A 40 -1.37 1.38 2.00
N SER A 41 -1.84 2.61 1.76
CA SER A 41 -2.75 2.90 0.66
C SER A 41 -2.11 2.66 -0.71
N THR A 42 -0.80 2.91 -0.87
CA THR A 42 -0.06 2.63 -2.10
C THR A 42 0.08 1.12 -2.32
N ALA A 43 0.49 0.35 -1.29
CA ALA A 43 0.61 -1.09 -1.39
C ALA A 43 -0.73 -1.74 -1.80
N VAL A 44 -1.83 -1.35 -1.14
CA VAL A 44 -3.18 -1.83 -1.46
C VAL A 44 -3.56 -1.47 -2.89
N SER A 45 -3.35 -0.22 -3.30
CA SER A 45 -3.70 0.27 -4.64
C SER A 45 -2.98 -0.52 -5.74
N GLU A 46 -1.69 -0.84 -5.56
CA GLU A 46 -0.92 -1.63 -6.53
C GLU A 46 -1.50 -3.04 -6.71
N ILE A 47 -1.80 -3.74 -5.62
CA ILE A 47 -2.35 -5.10 -5.70
C ILE A 47 -3.77 -5.10 -6.28
N VAL A 48 -4.61 -4.15 -5.85
CA VAL A 48 -6.00 -4.01 -6.34
C VAL A 48 -6.02 -3.64 -7.82
N ARG A 49 -5.10 -2.78 -8.27
CA ARG A 49 -4.94 -2.44 -9.69
C ARG A 49 -4.56 -3.67 -10.51
N ASN A 50 -3.66 -4.52 -10.00
CA ASN A 50 -3.30 -5.77 -10.66
C ASN A 50 -4.51 -6.70 -10.80
N ALA A 51 -5.29 -6.89 -9.74
CA ALA A 51 -6.53 -7.67 -9.79
C ALA A 51 -7.52 -7.11 -10.83
N PHE A 52 -7.68 -5.78 -10.89
CA PHE A 52 -8.53 -5.15 -11.90
C PHE A 52 -8.04 -5.37 -13.33
N LEU A 53 -6.75 -5.14 -13.59
CA LEU A 53 -6.18 -5.20 -14.95
C LEU A 53 -6.05 -6.63 -15.47
N TYR A 54 -5.65 -7.58 -14.63
CA TYR A 54 -5.29 -8.94 -15.06
C TYR A 54 -6.37 -9.98 -14.75
N ALA A 55 -7.24 -9.72 -13.77
CA ALA A 55 -8.31 -10.64 -13.37
C ALA A 55 -9.73 -10.07 -13.54
N ARG A 56 -9.87 -8.88 -14.14
CA ARG A 56 -11.15 -8.17 -14.31
C ARG A 56 -11.83 -7.83 -12.99
N GLY A 57 -11.07 -7.78 -11.90
CA GLY A 57 -11.54 -7.41 -10.57
C GLY A 57 -11.20 -8.43 -9.50
N GLY A 58 -11.80 -8.24 -8.32
CA GLY A 58 -11.55 -9.10 -7.16
C GLY A 58 -12.29 -8.61 -5.93
N GLU A 59 -12.06 -9.28 -4.80
CA GLU A 59 -12.57 -8.93 -3.49
C GLU A 59 -11.44 -8.47 -2.58
N VAL A 60 -11.69 -7.41 -1.82
CA VAL A 60 -10.75 -6.85 -0.83
C VAL A 60 -11.39 -6.89 0.54
N LYS A 61 -10.72 -7.53 1.50
CA LYS A 61 -11.17 -7.61 2.90
C LYS A 61 -10.16 -6.92 3.80
N PHE A 62 -10.62 -5.95 4.58
CA PHE A 62 -9.87 -5.33 5.67
C PHE A 62 -10.28 -5.94 6.99
N SER A 63 -9.32 -6.31 7.80
CA SER A 63 -9.55 -6.93 9.10
C SER A 63 -8.44 -6.56 10.08
N LEU A 64 -8.72 -6.73 11.36
CA LEU A 64 -7.76 -6.60 12.44
C LEU A 64 -7.43 -7.97 12.99
N ASP A 65 -6.16 -8.26 13.10
CA ASP A 65 -5.67 -9.49 13.73
C ASP A 65 -5.17 -9.16 15.14
N ASN A 66 -5.79 -9.81 16.14
CA ASN A 66 -5.46 -9.63 17.56
C ASN A 66 -4.30 -10.54 18.02
N ASP A 67 -3.64 -11.25 17.11
CA ASP A 67 -2.44 -11.98 17.46
C ASP A 67 -1.29 -11.00 17.73
N THR A 68 -0.36 -11.41 18.58
CA THR A 68 0.75 -10.52 18.98
C THR A 68 1.89 -10.64 17.97
N PRO A 69 2.28 -9.54 17.30
CA PRO A 69 1.75 -8.18 17.42
C PRO A 69 0.42 -7.98 16.68
N GLU A 70 -0.46 -7.15 17.27
CA GLU A 70 -1.71 -6.74 16.62
C GLU A 70 -1.43 -6.07 15.27
N ARG A 71 -2.22 -6.38 14.25
CA ARG A 71 -1.97 -5.87 12.90
C ARG A 71 -3.24 -5.59 12.11
N LEU A 72 -3.15 -4.60 11.23
CA LEU A 72 -4.09 -4.43 10.13
C LEU A 72 -3.75 -5.45 9.04
N THR A 73 -4.71 -6.28 8.67
CA THR A 73 -4.59 -7.28 7.60
C THR A 73 -5.52 -6.92 6.45
N ILE A 74 -4.99 -6.94 5.23
CA ILE A 74 -5.74 -6.70 4.01
C ILE A 74 -5.57 -7.91 3.10
N LEU A 75 -6.65 -8.62 2.84
CA LEU A 75 -6.71 -9.77 1.94
C LEU A 75 -7.31 -9.33 0.61
N ILE A 76 -6.58 -9.51 -0.47
CA ILE A 76 -7.02 -9.23 -1.84
C ILE A 76 -7.07 -10.57 -2.58
N ASN A 77 -8.24 -10.93 -3.08
CA ASN A 77 -8.47 -12.17 -3.81
C ASN A 77 -9.04 -11.88 -5.19
N ASP A 78 -8.42 -12.41 -6.22
CA ASP A 78 -8.89 -12.36 -7.59
C ASP A 78 -9.11 -13.77 -8.16
N HIS A 79 -9.89 -13.87 -9.23
CA HIS A 79 -10.18 -15.10 -9.97
C HIS A 79 -9.63 -15.04 -11.40
N GLY A 80 -8.44 -14.48 -11.55
CA GLY A 80 -7.75 -14.35 -12.83
C GLY A 80 -7.03 -15.62 -13.27
N GLN A 81 -6.11 -15.44 -14.22
CA GLN A 81 -5.32 -16.56 -14.78
C GLN A 81 -4.23 -17.09 -13.82
N GLY A 82 -4.06 -16.45 -12.66
CA GLY A 82 -2.93 -16.70 -11.79
C GLY A 82 -1.61 -16.16 -12.35
N ILE A 83 -0.53 -16.35 -11.60
CA ILE A 83 0.80 -15.81 -11.92
C ILE A 83 1.79 -16.96 -12.09
N ALA A 84 2.18 -17.28 -13.32
CA ALA A 84 3.06 -18.42 -13.62
C ALA A 84 4.45 -18.33 -12.96
N ASN A 85 5.00 -17.12 -12.82
CA ASN A 85 6.38 -16.88 -12.37
C ASN A 85 6.44 -16.07 -11.07
N LEU A 86 5.50 -16.29 -10.14
CA LEU A 86 5.43 -15.56 -8.88
C LEU A 86 6.76 -15.55 -8.09
N PRO A 87 7.50 -16.68 -7.93
CA PRO A 87 8.78 -16.67 -7.23
C PRO A 87 9.81 -15.75 -7.90
N THR A 88 9.89 -15.75 -9.22
CA THR A 88 10.82 -14.90 -10.00
C THR A 88 10.47 -13.43 -9.86
N ILE A 89 9.18 -13.09 -9.84
CA ILE A 89 8.72 -11.71 -9.61
C ILE A 89 9.11 -11.26 -8.20
N LEU A 90 8.85 -12.09 -7.20
CA LEU A 90 9.15 -11.77 -5.80
C LEU A 90 10.66 -11.73 -5.47
N SER A 91 11.50 -12.38 -6.27
CA SER A 91 12.97 -12.26 -6.14
C SER A 91 13.53 -10.95 -6.69
N GLY A 92 12.73 -10.17 -7.43
CA GLY A 92 13.16 -8.93 -8.07
C GLY A 92 13.95 -9.13 -9.37
N SER A 93 14.10 -10.37 -9.83
CA SER A 93 14.83 -10.70 -11.06
C SER A 93 14.00 -10.54 -12.34
N TYR A 94 12.71 -10.30 -12.19
CA TYR A 94 11.77 -10.12 -13.29
C TYR A 94 11.81 -8.69 -13.82
N LYS A 95 12.21 -8.51 -15.09
CA LYS A 95 12.04 -7.26 -15.83
C LYS A 95 10.70 -7.31 -16.58
N SER A 96 9.74 -6.53 -16.14
CA SER A 96 8.46 -6.38 -16.84
C SER A 96 8.65 -5.49 -18.07
N GLU A 97 8.21 -5.95 -19.23
CA GLU A 97 8.16 -5.13 -20.47
C GLU A 97 7.15 -3.98 -20.36
N THR A 98 6.16 -4.10 -19.48
CA THR A 98 5.11 -3.10 -19.24
C THR A 98 5.40 -2.15 -18.06
N GLY A 99 6.59 -2.21 -17.46
CA GLY A 99 6.97 -1.38 -16.30
C GLY A 99 6.30 -1.77 -14.98
N MET A 100 5.43 -2.78 -14.95
CA MET A 100 4.59 -3.15 -13.80
C MET A 100 5.15 -4.26 -12.92
N GLY A 101 6.34 -4.78 -13.17
CA GLY A 101 7.00 -5.74 -12.27
C GLY A 101 7.34 -5.19 -10.89
N LEU A 102 7.12 -3.89 -10.68
CA LEU A 102 7.31 -3.21 -9.39
C LEU A 102 6.12 -3.36 -8.44
N GLY A 103 4.91 -3.68 -8.93
CA GLY A 103 3.69 -3.66 -8.12
C GLY A 103 3.72 -4.62 -6.93
N LEU A 104 3.90 -5.94 -7.17
CA LEU A 104 3.99 -6.95 -6.10
C LEU A 104 5.22 -6.74 -5.22
N LEU A 105 6.38 -6.50 -5.83
CA LEU A 105 7.62 -6.26 -5.11
C LEU A 105 7.59 -4.93 -4.35
N GLY A 106 6.99 -3.91 -4.94
CA GLY A 106 6.76 -2.60 -4.30
C GLY A 106 5.86 -2.75 -3.07
N ALA A 107 4.71 -3.39 -3.21
CA ALA A 107 3.79 -3.64 -2.11
C ALA A 107 4.47 -4.42 -0.97
N ARG A 108 5.27 -5.47 -1.28
CA ARG A 108 6.05 -6.22 -0.30
C ARG A 108 7.01 -5.33 0.50
N LYS A 109 7.67 -4.34 -0.14
CA LYS A 109 8.61 -3.42 0.54
C LYS A 109 7.91 -2.38 1.43
N LEU A 110 6.64 -2.12 1.18
CA LEU A 110 5.87 -1.12 1.91
C LEU A 110 5.18 -1.68 3.15
N MET A 111 4.98 -3.00 3.23
CA MET A 111 4.26 -3.70 4.28
C MET A 111 5.20 -4.51 5.17
N ASP A 112 4.80 -4.76 6.41
CA ASP A 112 5.59 -5.54 7.37
C ASP A 112 5.39 -7.04 7.16
N TYR A 113 4.21 -7.44 6.65
CA TYR A 113 3.88 -8.79 6.26
C TYR A 113 3.33 -8.80 4.83
N PHE A 114 3.78 -9.77 4.05
CA PHE A 114 3.35 -9.98 2.68
C PHE A 114 3.34 -11.48 2.38
N ARG A 115 2.20 -11.99 1.93
CA ARG A 115 2.06 -13.33 1.40
C ARG A 115 1.28 -13.28 0.09
N ALA A 116 1.70 -14.04 -0.89
CA ALA A 116 0.99 -14.19 -2.16
C ALA A 116 0.94 -15.66 -2.52
N ASP A 117 -0.25 -16.16 -2.73
CA ASP A 117 -0.54 -17.51 -3.19
C ASP A 117 -1.27 -17.42 -4.53
N THR A 118 -0.89 -18.26 -5.49
CA THR A 118 -1.47 -18.23 -6.83
C THR A 118 -1.65 -19.65 -7.36
N VAL A 119 -2.78 -19.89 -8.04
CA VAL A 119 -3.08 -21.13 -8.75
C VAL A 119 -3.42 -20.77 -10.19
N LEU A 120 -2.70 -21.36 -11.14
CA LEU A 120 -2.92 -21.09 -12.56
C LEU A 120 -4.34 -21.51 -12.97
N GLY A 121 -5.06 -20.60 -13.59
CA GLY A 121 -6.45 -20.77 -14.00
C GLY A 121 -7.49 -20.53 -12.90
N GLU A 122 -7.09 -20.31 -11.64
CA GLU A 122 -8.02 -20.10 -10.52
C GLU A 122 -7.91 -18.68 -9.94
N GLY A 123 -6.70 -18.05 -9.98
CA GLY A 123 -6.49 -16.69 -9.54
C GLY A 123 -5.32 -16.51 -8.57
N THR A 124 -5.34 -15.37 -7.89
CA THR A 124 -4.29 -14.97 -6.94
C THR A 124 -4.90 -14.42 -5.66
N THR A 125 -4.31 -14.82 -4.53
CA THR A 125 -4.63 -14.26 -3.21
C THR A 125 -3.39 -13.58 -2.66
N VAL A 126 -3.50 -12.29 -2.31
CA VAL A 126 -2.43 -11.52 -1.67
C VAL A 126 -2.89 -11.07 -0.30
N GLU A 127 -2.10 -11.37 0.71
CA GLU A 127 -2.28 -10.92 2.08
C GLU A 127 -1.19 -9.88 2.42
N LEU A 128 -1.64 -8.69 2.81
CA LEU A 128 -0.81 -7.58 3.27
C LEU A 128 -1.06 -7.37 4.75
N GLY A 129 0.01 -7.16 5.54
CA GLY A 129 -0.11 -6.90 6.96
C GLY A 129 0.75 -5.72 7.40
N LYS A 130 0.22 -4.90 8.32
CA LYS A 130 0.92 -3.79 8.94
C LYS A 130 0.72 -3.84 10.44
N ALA A 131 1.81 -3.93 11.22
CA ALA A 131 1.75 -3.92 12.68
C ALA A 131 1.16 -2.59 13.17
N LEU A 132 0.27 -2.65 14.14
CA LEU A 132 -0.33 -1.44 14.70
C LEU A 132 0.73 -0.61 15.44
N PRO A 133 0.66 0.73 15.38
CA PRO A 133 1.57 1.58 16.13
C PRO A 133 1.33 1.40 17.63
N ALA A 134 2.39 1.64 18.46
CA ALA A 134 2.32 1.45 19.89
C ALA A 134 1.23 2.30 20.60
N HIS A 135 0.78 3.38 19.97
CA HIS A 135 -0.30 4.24 20.45
C HIS A 135 -1.65 3.96 19.80
N ALA A 136 -1.77 2.84 19.06
CA ALA A 136 -3.05 2.44 18.49
C ALA A 136 -4.10 2.25 19.58
N PRO A 137 -5.38 2.48 19.28
CA PRO A 137 -6.44 2.21 20.23
C PRO A 137 -6.52 0.70 20.49
N ASN A 138 -6.67 0.31 21.75
CA ASN A 138 -6.88 -1.10 22.10
C ASN A 138 -8.07 -1.67 21.33
N LEU A 139 -7.88 -2.81 20.66
CA LEU A 139 -8.88 -3.43 19.79
C LEU A 139 -10.02 -4.08 20.60
N THR A 140 -10.78 -3.27 21.33
CA THR A 140 -12.02 -3.73 21.97
C THR A 140 -13.18 -3.75 20.98
N PRO A 141 -14.23 -4.57 21.22
CA PRO A 141 -15.42 -4.58 20.36
C PRO A 141 -16.06 -3.19 20.17
N GLN A 142 -16.00 -2.34 21.19
CA GLN A 142 -16.51 -0.96 21.13
C GLN A 142 -15.66 -0.07 20.20
N VAL A 143 -14.35 -0.22 20.23
CA VAL A 143 -13.43 0.52 19.34
C VAL A 143 -13.61 0.08 17.90
N VAL A 144 -13.73 -1.22 17.65
CA VAL A 144 -14.00 -1.77 16.31
C VAL A 144 -15.34 -1.27 15.78
N ALA A 145 -16.41 -1.29 16.59
CA ALA A 145 -17.72 -0.76 16.21
C ALA A 145 -17.64 0.73 15.88
N ARG A 146 -16.87 1.52 16.67
CA ARG A 146 -16.65 2.93 16.41
C ARG A 146 -15.91 3.17 15.09
N ILE A 147 -14.86 2.39 14.80
CA ILE A 147 -14.14 2.47 13.51
C ILE A 147 -15.11 2.19 12.34
N GLY A 148 -15.93 1.15 12.44
CA GLY A 148 -16.95 0.83 11.44
C GLY A 148 -17.96 1.97 11.25
N ALA A 149 -18.43 2.58 12.33
CA ALA A 149 -19.34 3.72 12.27
C ALA A 149 -18.71 4.96 11.64
N GLU A 150 -17.45 5.25 11.94
CA GLU A 150 -16.72 6.38 11.32
C GLU A 150 -16.48 6.12 9.83
N LEU A 151 -16.10 4.90 9.45
CA LEU A 151 -15.95 4.52 8.04
C LEU A 151 -17.27 4.68 7.27
N ALA A 152 -18.39 4.37 7.88
CA ALA A 152 -19.70 4.53 7.25
C ALA A 152 -20.09 6.01 7.03
N LYS A 153 -19.62 6.92 7.90
CA LYS A 153 -19.86 8.38 7.77
C LYS A 153 -18.96 9.04 6.73
N LEU A 154 -17.75 8.50 6.53
CA LEU A 154 -16.80 9.04 5.57
C LEU A 154 -17.29 8.73 4.16
N ALA A 155 -17.91 9.71 3.51
CA ALA A 155 -18.26 9.60 2.10
C ALA A 155 -17.00 9.31 1.27
N PRO A 156 -17.08 8.51 0.21
CA PRO A 156 -15.98 8.37 -0.73
C PRO A 156 -15.65 9.75 -1.31
N THR A 157 -14.42 10.18 -1.20
CA THR A 157 -13.93 11.41 -1.86
C THR A 157 -14.08 11.24 -3.37
N SER A 158 -14.41 12.30 -4.10
CA SER A 158 -14.54 12.16 -5.55
C SER A 158 -13.20 11.74 -6.18
N PRO A 159 -13.19 11.01 -7.31
CA PRO A 159 -11.97 10.64 -8.02
C PRO A 159 -11.07 11.86 -8.33
N MET A 160 -11.65 13.01 -8.55
CA MET A 160 -10.95 14.27 -8.81
C MET A 160 -10.19 14.77 -7.58
N GLU A 161 -10.77 14.64 -6.39
CA GLU A 161 -10.12 15.03 -5.13
C GLU A 161 -8.94 14.10 -4.81
N GLU A 162 -9.08 12.81 -5.11
CA GLU A 162 -8.00 11.83 -4.97
C GLU A 162 -6.83 12.13 -5.91
N ILE A 163 -7.11 12.43 -7.19
CA ILE A 163 -6.08 12.85 -8.17
C ILE A 163 -5.36 14.10 -7.67
N ARG A 164 -6.11 15.08 -7.15
CA ARG A 164 -5.54 16.30 -6.59
C ARG A 164 -4.61 16.01 -5.42
N GLN A 165 -5.01 15.11 -4.53
CA GLN A 165 -4.21 14.72 -3.38
C GLN A 165 -2.95 13.95 -3.77
N GLN A 166 -3.06 13.02 -4.74
CA GLN A 166 -1.90 12.32 -5.31
C GLN A 166 -0.90 13.30 -5.95
N ASN A 167 -1.40 14.26 -6.71
CA ASN A 167 -0.55 15.30 -7.33
C ASN A 167 0.18 16.13 -6.26
N LEU A 168 -0.48 16.49 -5.16
CA LEU A 168 0.13 17.20 -4.05
C LEU A 168 1.22 16.36 -3.35
N GLU A 169 0.98 15.08 -3.15
CA GLU A 169 1.97 14.15 -2.58
C GLU A 169 3.18 13.98 -3.50
N LEU A 170 2.94 13.84 -4.80
CA LEU A 170 3.99 13.75 -5.81
C LEU A 170 4.86 15.02 -5.85
N LEU A 171 4.24 16.20 -5.82
CA LEU A 171 4.96 17.48 -5.78
C LEU A 171 5.84 17.59 -4.53
N ARG A 172 5.34 17.21 -3.37
CA ARG A 172 6.14 17.19 -2.12
C ARG A 172 7.31 16.21 -2.19
N ALA A 173 7.11 15.03 -2.77
CA ALA A 173 8.18 14.05 -2.94
C ALA A 173 9.26 14.55 -3.91
N LEU A 174 8.85 15.19 -5.02
CA LEU A 174 9.78 15.81 -5.98
C LEU A 174 10.59 16.93 -5.34
N ASP A 175 9.97 17.78 -4.54
CA ASP A 175 10.66 18.88 -3.84
C ASP A 175 11.67 18.35 -2.81
N ALA A 176 11.31 17.33 -2.05
CA ALA A 176 12.22 16.66 -1.13
C ALA A 176 13.41 16.00 -1.84
N LEU A 177 13.19 15.34 -2.99
CA LEU A 177 14.26 14.77 -3.80
C LEU A 177 15.18 15.86 -4.35
N ARG A 178 14.64 16.96 -4.82
CA ARG A 178 15.42 18.10 -5.32
C ARG A 178 16.30 18.71 -4.24
N THR A 179 15.76 18.89 -3.04
CA THR A 179 16.52 19.38 -1.89
C THR A 179 17.68 18.44 -1.56
N ARG A 180 17.41 17.13 -1.55
CA ARG A 180 18.43 16.12 -1.25
C ARG A 180 19.51 16.03 -2.34
N GLN A 181 19.15 16.26 -3.59
CA GLN A 181 20.11 16.33 -4.70
C GLN A 181 21.06 17.53 -4.56
N VAL A 182 20.53 18.71 -4.23
CA VAL A 182 21.34 19.91 -3.98
C VAL A 182 22.30 19.69 -2.81
N GLU A 183 21.85 19.04 -1.75
CA GLU A 183 22.71 18.72 -0.60
C GLU A 183 23.83 17.73 -0.97
N LEU A 184 23.52 16.70 -1.76
CA LEU A 184 24.51 15.76 -2.28
C LEU A 184 25.55 16.47 -3.17
N ASP A 185 25.12 17.33 -4.09
CA ASP A 185 26.01 18.08 -4.96
C ASP A 185 26.94 19.03 -4.19
N ARG A 186 26.45 19.57 -3.06
CA ARG A 186 27.28 20.35 -2.14
C ARG A 186 28.35 19.49 -1.47
N LEU A 187 27.93 18.35 -0.89
CA LEU A 187 28.86 17.42 -0.23
C LEU A 187 29.91 16.88 -1.19
N TYR A 188 29.55 16.56 -2.43
CA TYR A 188 30.49 16.12 -3.44
C TYR A 188 31.55 17.20 -3.74
N ARG A 189 31.19 18.49 -3.81
CA ARG A 189 32.14 19.58 -3.98
C ARG A 189 33.07 19.75 -2.79
N GLU A 190 32.53 19.68 -1.57
CA GLU A 190 33.33 19.77 -0.35
C GLU A 190 34.37 18.62 -0.26
N VAL A 191 33.98 17.40 -0.63
CA VAL A 191 34.89 16.24 -0.68
C VAL A 191 35.97 16.41 -1.77
N ALA A 192 35.58 16.92 -2.96
CA ALA A 192 36.52 17.14 -4.05
C ALA A 192 37.55 18.22 -3.69
N GLU A 193 37.12 19.33 -3.05
CA GLU A 193 38.01 20.39 -2.56
C GLU A 193 38.97 19.88 -1.46
N ALA A 194 38.46 19.07 -0.51
CA ALA A 194 39.32 18.47 0.53
C ALA A 194 40.37 17.52 -0.04
N ASN A 195 40.03 16.72 -1.03
CA ASN A 195 40.99 15.83 -1.68
C ASN A 195 42.08 16.58 -2.45
N THR A 196 41.73 17.74 -3.08
CA THR A 196 42.72 18.56 -3.80
C THR A 196 43.71 19.28 -2.85
N GLN A 197 43.36 19.45 -1.57
CA GLN A 197 44.24 20.03 -0.56
C GLN A 197 45.20 19.03 0.11
N LEU A 198 45.02 17.73 -0.14
CA LEU A 198 45.82 16.65 0.41
C LEU A 198 46.88 16.13 -0.58
N GLU A 199 46.88 16.58 -1.82
CA GLU A 199 47.90 16.37 -2.83
C GLU A 199 48.93 17.55 -2.87
#